data_d4b4e7bc1de5edc01cfdce18e9c69aa8
#
_entry.id   d4b4e7bc1de5edc01cfdce18e9c69aa8
#
_cell.length_a   1.000
_cell.length_b   1.000
_cell.length_c   1.000
_cell.angle_alpha   90.00
_cell.angle_beta   90.00
_cell.angle_gamma   90.00
#
_symmetry.space_group_name_H-M   'P 1'
#
loop_
_entity.id
_entity.type
_entity.pdbx_description
1 polymer ?
#
loop_
_entity_poly.entity_id
_entity_poly.type
_entity_poly.pdbx_seq_one_letter_code
_entity_poly.pdbx_strand_id
1 'polypeptide(L)'
;MKPSALVIAVLVATGVVGCATPPAAAAQFAVSAPVPSVPGSDGLRHVEYDLVVTNAAATPATLTVVEVRAADDRLLLRLDGPALVAATQPLDGTSPTAEVPGSSAVAVVVDLGLTPDQPAPDVTHRIGYQLSGTGHEVAGPALTLDPRQPVTITAPLRGAGWLTANSCCDAFTTHRSGRTPIGGDRFVKTETFAVDWIQLRGDQPFTGDGSRPEQWFGHGAGVVAAADGTVVAVRDGLPEQPPNSLPAGMDPTRTTGNHVIVQIRPDAWALYAHLQPGSIAVAVGDEVAAGQPLARLGNSGNSLAPHLHFGLLDGPDPSRANSVPFVVDRYTVSGAVEPASYLAAFAGTGPLRLRTDTAPVPQPGTLPLNLDVIDVR
;
A
#
# COMPACT_ATOMS: atom_id res chain seq x y z
N MET A 1 13.06 11.82 -18.61
CA MET A 1 12.05 11.53 -17.58
C MET A 1 11.07 12.71 -17.53
N LYS A 2 9.81 12.50 -17.88
CA LYS A 2 8.78 13.52 -17.71
C LYS A 2 8.22 13.35 -16.28
N PRO A 3 8.13 14.40 -15.48
CA PRO A 3 7.54 14.31 -14.15
C PRO A 3 6.05 13.95 -14.28
N SER A 4 5.58 13.03 -13.44
CA SER A 4 4.16 12.71 -13.30
C SER A 4 3.40 14.01 -12.99
N ALA A 5 2.53 14.42 -13.88
CA ALA A 5 1.77 15.65 -13.72
C ALA A 5 0.60 15.40 -12.77
N LEU A 6 0.57 16.14 -11.67
CA LEU A 6 -0.61 16.29 -10.82
C LEU A 6 -1.67 17.02 -11.63
N VAL A 7 -2.75 16.35 -12.03
CA VAL A 7 -3.87 17.01 -12.71
C VAL A 7 -4.78 17.64 -11.65
N ILE A 8 -4.69 18.98 -11.51
CA ILE A 8 -5.57 19.76 -10.63
C ILE A 8 -6.73 20.26 -11.50
N ALA A 9 -7.94 19.82 -11.22
CA ALA A 9 -9.15 20.40 -11.80
C ALA A 9 -9.74 21.43 -10.83
N VAL A 10 -9.73 22.70 -11.24
CA VAL A 10 -10.39 23.80 -10.53
C VAL A 10 -11.76 24.03 -11.18
N LEU A 11 -12.85 23.78 -10.45
CA LEU A 11 -14.21 24.12 -10.88
C LEU A 11 -14.63 25.45 -10.24
N VAL A 12 -14.74 26.47 -11.07
CA VAL A 12 -15.38 27.73 -10.70
C VAL A 12 -16.86 27.68 -11.16
N ALA A 13 -17.77 27.62 -10.22
CA ALA A 13 -19.20 27.74 -10.54
C ALA A 13 -19.51 29.19 -10.85
N THR A 14 -19.81 29.53 -12.14
CA THR A 14 -20.36 30.84 -12.54
C THR A 14 -21.88 30.83 -12.34
N GLY A 15 -22.36 31.42 -11.26
CA GLY A 15 -23.75 31.72 -11.00
C GLY A 15 -24.06 33.19 -11.31
N VAL A 16 -25.24 33.42 -11.84
CA VAL A 16 -25.81 34.70 -12.34
C VAL A 16 -25.86 35.80 -11.27
N VAL A 17 -25.57 37.03 -11.69
CA VAL A 17 -25.40 38.26 -10.93
C VAL A 17 -26.59 38.60 -10.04
N GLY A 18 -26.44 38.45 -8.76
CA GLY A 18 -27.08 39.21 -7.69
C GLY A 18 -25.98 39.49 -6.68
N CYS A 19 -25.92 40.66 -6.03
CA CYS A 19 -24.97 40.98 -4.98
C CYS A 19 -25.07 39.96 -3.85
N ALA A 20 -24.40 38.83 -3.99
CA ALA A 20 -24.21 37.80 -3.01
C ALA A 20 -22.69 37.57 -2.84
N THR A 21 -22.24 37.50 -1.60
CA THR A 21 -20.92 36.99 -1.21
C THR A 21 -20.49 35.87 -2.14
N PRO A 22 -19.25 35.84 -2.62
CA PRO A 22 -18.79 34.76 -3.48
C PRO A 22 -19.05 33.42 -2.77
N PRO A 23 -19.54 32.39 -3.49
CA PRO A 23 -19.78 31.09 -2.90
C PRO A 23 -18.50 30.61 -2.25
N ALA A 24 -18.65 30.07 -1.02
CA ALA A 24 -17.55 29.45 -0.31
C ALA A 24 -16.79 28.52 -1.24
N ALA A 25 -15.46 28.64 -1.23
CA ALA A 25 -14.57 28.04 -2.20
C ALA A 25 -14.86 26.54 -2.38
N ALA A 26 -14.99 26.15 -3.63
CA ALA A 26 -15.25 24.77 -4.02
C ALA A 26 -14.15 23.83 -3.48
N ALA A 27 -14.54 22.66 -3.04
CA ALA A 27 -13.59 21.58 -2.76
C ALA A 27 -12.79 21.29 -4.04
N GLN A 28 -11.46 21.18 -3.91
CA GLN A 28 -10.57 20.82 -5.02
C GLN A 28 -10.21 19.35 -4.90
N PHE A 29 -10.08 18.68 -6.02
CA PHE A 29 -9.80 17.25 -6.07
C PHE A 29 -8.57 17.00 -6.93
N ALA A 30 -7.70 16.14 -6.43
CA ALA A 30 -6.54 15.66 -7.18
C ALA A 30 -6.45 14.13 -7.07
N VAL A 31 -5.93 13.51 -8.10
CA VAL A 31 -5.63 12.08 -8.11
C VAL A 31 -4.19 11.90 -8.55
N SER A 32 -3.48 11.01 -7.86
CA SER A 32 -2.17 10.58 -8.33
C SER A 32 -2.35 9.77 -9.61
N ALA A 33 -1.79 10.24 -10.72
CA ALA A 33 -1.78 9.53 -12.01
C ALA A 33 -0.35 9.06 -12.33
N PRO A 34 -0.17 7.95 -13.07
CA PRO A 34 -1.19 7.04 -13.58
C PRO A 34 -1.81 6.16 -12.48
N VAL A 35 -3.05 5.70 -12.70
CA VAL A 35 -3.77 4.84 -11.75
C VAL A 35 -3.50 3.38 -12.10
N PRO A 36 -2.70 2.66 -11.32
CA PRO A 36 -2.34 1.29 -11.62
C PRO A 36 -3.44 0.29 -11.28
N SER A 37 -3.34 -0.90 -11.85
CA SER A 37 -4.18 -2.03 -11.45
C SER A 37 -3.36 -3.31 -11.29
N VAL A 38 -3.84 -4.23 -10.44
CA VAL A 38 -3.17 -5.50 -10.17
C VAL A 38 -4.22 -6.62 -10.00
N PRO A 39 -4.04 -7.80 -10.61
CA PRO A 39 -4.87 -8.97 -10.31
C PRO A 39 -4.53 -9.51 -8.91
N GLY A 40 -5.55 -9.64 -8.06
CA GLY A 40 -5.44 -10.16 -6.70
C GLY A 40 -5.70 -11.66 -6.59
N SER A 41 -5.32 -12.26 -5.47
CA SER A 41 -5.56 -13.66 -5.14
C SER A 41 -7.04 -14.03 -4.98
N ASP A 42 -7.92 -13.04 -4.82
CA ASP A 42 -9.37 -13.18 -4.73
C ASP A 42 -10.06 -13.30 -6.11
N GLY A 43 -9.27 -13.21 -7.19
CA GLY A 43 -9.75 -13.28 -8.57
C GLY A 43 -10.29 -11.96 -9.11
N LEU A 44 -10.16 -10.85 -8.39
CA LEU A 44 -10.48 -9.52 -8.88
C LEU A 44 -9.22 -8.81 -9.41
N ARG A 45 -9.43 -7.80 -10.22
CA ARG A 45 -8.42 -6.83 -10.59
C ARG A 45 -8.67 -5.56 -9.80
N HIS A 46 -7.77 -5.24 -8.89
CA HIS A 46 -7.84 -4.08 -8.01
C HIS A 46 -7.26 -2.85 -8.70
N VAL A 47 -7.98 -1.75 -8.66
CA VAL A 47 -7.56 -0.44 -9.15
C VAL A 47 -7.39 0.48 -7.94
N GLU A 48 -6.15 0.86 -7.68
CA GLU A 48 -5.73 1.50 -6.44
C GLU A 48 -5.32 2.96 -6.63
N TYR A 49 -5.98 3.89 -5.95
CA TYR A 49 -5.59 5.30 -5.97
C TYR A 49 -6.08 6.05 -4.73
N ASP A 50 -5.52 7.24 -4.52
CA ASP A 50 -5.99 8.19 -3.53
C ASP A 50 -6.72 9.34 -4.24
N LEU A 51 -7.95 9.60 -3.80
CA LEU A 51 -8.69 10.81 -4.16
C LEU A 51 -8.41 11.86 -3.08
N VAL A 52 -7.58 12.86 -3.41
CA VAL A 52 -7.30 13.96 -2.49
C VAL A 52 -8.42 15.00 -2.58
N VAL A 53 -9.04 15.25 -1.43
CA VAL A 53 -10.12 16.23 -1.26
C VAL A 53 -9.59 17.42 -0.47
N THR A 54 -9.50 18.58 -1.09
CA THR A 54 -9.05 19.82 -0.46
C THR A 54 -10.24 20.70 -0.10
N ASN A 55 -10.32 21.12 1.15
CA ASN A 55 -11.29 22.11 1.63
C ASN A 55 -10.64 23.50 1.63
N ALA A 56 -11.00 24.33 0.67
CA ALA A 56 -10.51 25.72 0.58
C ALA A 56 -11.25 26.71 1.49
N ALA A 57 -12.37 26.31 2.11
CA ALA A 57 -13.07 27.11 3.10
C ALA A 57 -12.30 27.16 4.42
N ALA A 58 -12.49 28.23 5.20
CA ALA A 58 -11.90 28.34 6.54
C ALA A 58 -12.59 27.43 7.58
N THR A 59 -13.83 27.01 7.33
CA THR A 59 -14.62 26.14 8.21
C THR A 59 -14.47 24.67 7.79
N PRO A 60 -14.53 23.72 8.73
CA PRO A 60 -14.50 22.29 8.38
C PRO A 60 -15.67 21.89 7.48
N ALA A 61 -15.41 20.93 6.60
CA ALA A 61 -16.43 20.23 5.82
C ALA A 61 -16.48 18.76 6.25
N THR A 62 -17.62 18.10 6.08
CA THR A 62 -17.76 16.66 6.37
C THR A 62 -18.16 15.94 5.10
N LEU A 63 -17.35 14.97 4.66
CA LEU A 63 -17.69 14.09 3.55
C LEU A 63 -18.88 13.20 3.93
N THR A 64 -19.82 13.03 3.03
CA THR A 64 -21.01 12.20 3.25
C THR A 64 -21.09 11.01 2.30
N VAL A 65 -20.52 11.13 1.11
CA VAL A 65 -20.45 10.06 0.11
C VAL A 65 -19.34 10.31 -0.89
N VAL A 66 -18.69 9.25 -1.32
CA VAL A 66 -17.83 9.22 -2.50
C VAL A 66 -18.31 8.08 -3.39
N GLU A 67 -18.67 8.42 -4.63
CA GLU A 67 -19.03 7.43 -5.65
C GLU A 67 -17.99 7.42 -6.77
N VAL A 68 -17.61 6.23 -7.17
CA VAL A 68 -16.83 5.97 -8.39
C VAL A 68 -17.78 5.40 -9.43
N ARG A 69 -17.83 6.03 -10.60
CA ARG A 69 -18.74 5.69 -11.69
C ARG A 69 -17.99 5.45 -12.98
N ALA A 70 -18.45 4.52 -13.79
CA ALA A 70 -17.98 4.35 -15.16
C ALA A 70 -18.42 5.53 -16.03
N ALA A 71 -17.85 5.65 -17.23
CA ALA A 71 -18.19 6.71 -18.18
C ALA A 71 -19.67 6.72 -18.61
N ASP A 72 -20.36 5.59 -18.53
CA ASP A 72 -21.80 5.43 -18.77
C ASP A 72 -22.68 5.74 -17.54
N ASP A 73 -22.11 6.35 -16.50
CA ASP A 73 -22.73 6.69 -15.20
C ASP A 73 -23.12 5.48 -14.32
N ARG A 74 -22.71 4.28 -14.67
CA ARG A 74 -22.93 3.07 -13.86
C ARG A 74 -22.08 3.15 -12.58
N LEU A 75 -22.72 2.93 -11.44
CA LEU A 75 -22.04 2.92 -10.15
C LEU A 75 -21.07 1.72 -10.06
N LEU A 76 -19.83 1.97 -9.74
CA LEU A 76 -18.79 0.96 -9.55
C LEU A 76 -18.46 0.76 -8.07
N LEU A 77 -18.34 1.87 -7.32
CA LEU A 77 -18.08 1.86 -5.89
C LEU A 77 -18.84 3.01 -5.22
N ARG A 78 -19.35 2.75 -4.02
CA ARG A 78 -19.92 3.77 -3.14
C ARG A 78 -19.33 3.63 -1.74
N LEU A 79 -18.74 4.70 -1.27
CA LEU A 79 -18.27 4.85 0.11
C LEU A 79 -19.18 5.85 0.82
N ASP A 80 -19.82 5.42 1.91
CA ASP A 80 -20.58 6.28 2.81
C ASP A 80 -20.50 5.76 4.25
N GLY A 81 -20.99 6.55 5.21
CA GLY A 81 -21.00 6.17 6.62
C GLY A 81 -19.66 5.63 7.13
N PRO A 82 -19.65 4.48 7.83
CA PRO A 82 -18.42 3.91 8.40
C PRO A 82 -17.37 3.53 7.34
N ALA A 83 -17.79 3.10 6.13
CA ALA A 83 -16.86 2.73 5.06
C ALA A 83 -16.11 3.96 4.53
N LEU A 84 -16.79 5.10 4.39
CA LEU A 84 -16.16 6.35 3.99
C LEU A 84 -15.19 6.86 5.07
N VAL A 85 -15.59 6.83 6.34
CA VAL A 85 -14.70 7.20 7.46
C VAL A 85 -13.43 6.35 7.43
N ALA A 86 -13.58 5.03 7.29
CA ALA A 86 -12.48 4.10 7.25
C ALA A 86 -11.51 4.34 6.07
N ALA A 87 -12.05 4.68 4.90
CA ALA A 87 -11.27 4.94 3.70
C ALA A 87 -10.66 6.35 3.67
N THR A 88 -11.06 7.27 4.57
CA THR A 88 -10.62 8.66 4.54
C THR A 88 -9.61 8.95 5.66
N GLN A 89 -8.52 9.60 5.30
CA GLN A 89 -7.43 9.92 6.24
C GLN A 89 -6.88 11.33 5.97
N PRO A 90 -6.44 12.05 7.01
CA PRO A 90 -5.60 13.23 6.84
C PRO A 90 -4.35 12.89 6.00
N LEU A 91 -3.78 13.87 5.31
CA LEU A 91 -2.57 13.64 4.49
C LEU A 91 -1.34 13.27 5.35
N ASP A 92 -1.35 13.58 6.63
CA ASP A 92 -0.32 13.17 7.59
C ASP A 92 -0.49 11.72 8.10
N GLY A 93 -1.56 11.04 7.67
CA GLY A 93 -1.75 9.61 7.91
C GLY A 93 -2.17 9.22 9.33
N THR A 94 -2.70 10.14 10.14
CA THR A 94 -2.90 9.86 11.58
C THR A 94 -4.11 8.99 11.88
N SER A 95 -5.32 9.41 11.57
CA SER A 95 -6.53 8.66 11.98
C SER A 95 -7.64 8.75 10.94
N PRO A 96 -8.44 7.69 10.75
CA PRO A 96 -9.59 7.72 9.86
C PRO A 96 -10.59 8.81 10.27
N THR A 97 -11.11 9.56 9.29
CA THR A 97 -12.06 10.64 9.52
C THR A 97 -12.91 10.90 8.28
N ALA A 98 -14.12 11.44 8.45
CA ALA A 98 -14.86 12.04 7.33
C ALA A 98 -14.78 13.58 7.34
N GLU A 99 -14.14 14.17 8.35
CA GLU A 99 -13.96 15.62 8.44
C GLU A 99 -12.76 16.07 7.62
N VAL A 100 -12.97 17.07 6.77
CA VAL A 100 -11.92 17.79 6.04
C VAL A 100 -11.74 19.13 6.73
N PRO A 101 -10.67 19.34 7.52
CA PRO A 101 -10.46 20.58 8.24
C PRO A 101 -10.41 21.79 7.30
N GLY A 102 -10.74 22.98 7.83
CA GLY A 102 -10.68 24.21 7.03
C GLY A 102 -9.27 24.48 6.53
N SER A 103 -9.13 24.91 5.28
CA SER A 103 -7.86 25.18 4.58
C SER A 103 -6.90 23.98 4.60
N SER A 104 -7.44 22.75 4.55
CA SER A 104 -6.68 21.51 4.62
C SER A 104 -7.20 20.49 3.61
N ALA A 105 -6.58 19.31 3.58
CA ALA A 105 -6.94 18.22 2.69
C ALA A 105 -6.92 16.86 3.39
N VAL A 106 -7.73 15.94 2.87
CA VAL A 106 -7.72 14.52 3.22
C VAL A 106 -7.54 13.68 1.97
N ALA A 107 -7.12 12.44 2.14
CA ALA A 107 -7.13 11.45 1.08
C ALA A 107 -8.21 10.41 1.35
N VAL A 108 -9.02 10.12 0.34
CA VAL A 108 -9.92 8.97 0.32
C VAL A 108 -9.22 7.86 -0.46
N VAL A 109 -8.91 6.78 0.23
CA VAL A 109 -8.32 5.57 -0.36
C VAL A 109 -9.39 4.84 -1.14
N VAL A 110 -9.19 4.67 -2.43
CA VAL A 110 -10.10 3.94 -3.31
C VAL A 110 -9.46 2.63 -3.72
N ASP A 111 -10.14 1.54 -3.45
CA ASP A 111 -9.93 0.22 -4.05
C ASP A 111 -11.16 -0.13 -4.89
N LEU A 112 -10.97 -0.27 -6.19
CA LEU A 112 -12.02 -0.67 -7.11
C LEU A 112 -11.75 -2.08 -7.62
N GLY A 113 -12.46 -3.08 -7.08
CA GLY A 113 -12.43 -4.46 -7.55
C GLY A 113 -13.22 -4.65 -8.85
N LEU A 114 -12.56 -5.05 -9.93
CA LEU A 114 -13.14 -5.36 -11.22
C LEU A 114 -13.02 -6.86 -11.50
N THR A 115 -14.03 -7.49 -12.10
CA THR A 115 -13.89 -8.86 -12.58
C THR A 115 -12.90 -8.92 -13.76
N PRO A 116 -12.19 -10.03 -13.98
CA PRO A 116 -11.13 -10.11 -15.01
C PRO A 116 -11.60 -9.82 -16.43
N ASP A 117 -12.86 -10.10 -16.73
CA ASP A 117 -13.53 -9.88 -18.01
C ASP A 117 -14.03 -8.43 -18.22
N GLN A 118 -14.11 -7.64 -17.14
CA GLN A 118 -14.45 -6.22 -17.26
C GLN A 118 -13.27 -5.43 -17.85
N PRO A 119 -13.50 -4.69 -18.94
CA PRO A 119 -12.51 -3.74 -19.39
C PRO A 119 -12.25 -2.72 -18.29
N ALA A 120 -11.04 -2.21 -18.19
CA ALA A 120 -10.74 -1.11 -17.30
C ALA A 120 -11.51 0.15 -17.78
N PRO A 121 -12.57 0.60 -17.10
CA PRO A 121 -13.33 1.74 -17.56
C PRO A 121 -12.59 3.04 -17.23
N ASP A 122 -12.81 4.07 -18.05
CA ASP A 122 -12.61 5.42 -17.56
C ASP A 122 -13.62 5.65 -16.41
N VAL A 123 -13.15 6.23 -15.33
CA VAL A 123 -13.98 6.46 -14.15
C VAL A 123 -14.15 7.95 -13.89
N THR A 124 -15.31 8.30 -13.33
CA THR A 124 -15.66 9.64 -12.82
C THR A 124 -16.04 9.54 -11.36
N HIS A 125 -16.07 10.67 -10.65
CA HIS A 125 -16.42 10.69 -9.24
C HIS A 125 -17.59 11.62 -8.97
N ARG A 126 -18.43 11.27 -7.99
CA ARG A 126 -19.40 12.17 -7.33
C ARG A 126 -19.08 12.19 -5.84
N ILE A 127 -18.98 13.40 -5.30
CA ILE A 127 -18.57 13.61 -3.91
C ILE A 127 -19.59 14.51 -3.25
N GLY A 128 -20.28 13.94 -2.26
CA GLY A 128 -21.20 14.66 -1.38
C GLY A 128 -20.47 15.10 -0.12
N TYR A 129 -20.76 16.32 0.35
CA TYR A 129 -20.24 16.85 1.59
C TYR A 129 -21.20 17.85 2.23
N GLN A 130 -21.03 18.08 3.54
CA GLN A 130 -21.70 19.14 4.28
C GLN A 130 -20.70 20.25 4.60
N LEU A 131 -21.12 21.51 4.40
CA LEU A 131 -20.36 22.69 4.79
C LEU A 131 -21.31 23.65 5.51
N SER A 132 -21.00 24.02 6.75
CA SER A 132 -21.83 24.89 7.58
C SER A 132 -23.30 24.45 7.66
N GLY A 133 -23.55 23.14 7.75
CA GLY A 133 -24.89 22.56 7.83
C GLY A 133 -25.65 22.44 6.51
N THR A 134 -25.08 22.86 5.40
CA THR A 134 -25.67 22.73 4.06
C THR A 134 -25.01 21.59 3.30
N GLY A 135 -25.84 20.72 2.68
CA GLY A 135 -25.39 19.64 1.81
C GLY A 135 -25.00 20.14 0.42
N HIS A 136 -23.91 19.62 -0.09
CA HIS A 136 -23.38 19.91 -1.42
C HIS A 136 -23.01 18.62 -2.13
N GLU A 137 -23.03 18.63 -3.45
CA GLU A 137 -22.50 17.59 -4.30
C GLU A 137 -21.65 18.20 -5.41
N VAL A 138 -20.52 17.58 -5.72
CA VAL A 138 -19.64 18.02 -6.81
C VAL A 138 -19.18 16.82 -7.63
N ALA A 139 -18.91 17.07 -8.91
CA ALA A 139 -18.19 16.12 -9.74
C ALA A 139 -16.71 16.17 -9.40
N GLY A 140 -16.12 15.01 -9.17
CA GLY A 140 -14.67 14.84 -9.03
C GLY A 140 -13.98 14.64 -10.38
N PRO A 141 -12.65 14.43 -10.37
CA PRO A 141 -11.87 14.24 -11.59
C PRO A 141 -12.29 12.97 -12.34
N ALA A 142 -12.20 13.02 -13.66
CA ALA A 142 -12.20 11.84 -14.49
C ALA A 142 -10.80 11.23 -14.53
N LEU A 143 -10.70 9.90 -14.53
CA LEU A 143 -9.46 9.16 -14.56
C LEU A 143 -9.48 8.13 -15.69
N THR A 144 -8.34 8.01 -16.36
CA THR A 144 -8.03 6.89 -17.24
C THR A 144 -7.06 5.96 -16.52
N LEU A 145 -7.36 4.67 -16.51
CA LEU A 145 -6.51 3.68 -15.86
C LEU A 145 -5.24 3.45 -16.67
N ASP A 146 -4.15 3.16 -15.97
CA ASP A 146 -2.88 2.81 -16.59
C ASP A 146 -3.01 1.45 -17.31
N PRO A 147 -2.79 1.39 -18.62
CA PRO A 147 -2.88 0.14 -19.38
C PRO A 147 -1.69 -0.79 -19.16
N ARG A 148 -0.65 -0.34 -18.44
CA ARG A 148 0.55 -1.16 -18.22
C ARG A 148 0.22 -2.37 -17.38
N GLN A 149 0.79 -3.52 -17.75
CA GLN A 149 0.68 -4.74 -16.97
C GLN A 149 1.61 -4.67 -15.76
N PRO A 150 1.20 -5.26 -14.62
CA PRO A 150 2.09 -5.38 -13.46
C PRO A 150 3.34 -6.18 -13.81
N VAL A 151 4.41 -5.93 -13.05
CA VAL A 151 5.68 -6.64 -13.24
C VAL A 151 5.55 -8.06 -12.68
N THR A 152 5.88 -9.07 -13.47
CA THR A 152 5.92 -10.45 -12.99
C THR A 152 7.26 -10.74 -12.30
N ILE A 153 7.21 -11.29 -11.11
CA ILE A 153 8.38 -11.69 -10.31
C ILE A 153 8.23 -13.12 -9.81
N THR A 154 9.32 -13.73 -9.36
CA THR A 154 9.27 -14.91 -8.48
C THR A 154 9.16 -14.46 -7.03
N ALA A 155 8.61 -15.29 -6.15
CA ALA A 155 8.55 -14.93 -4.73
C ALA A 155 9.98 -14.74 -4.14
N PRO A 156 10.18 -13.71 -3.27
CA PRO A 156 11.49 -13.42 -2.67
C PRO A 156 11.87 -14.36 -1.53
N LEU A 157 10.98 -15.26 -1.16
CA LEU A 157 11.14 -16.25 -0.08
C LEU A 157 10.75 -17.64 -0.58
N ARG A 158 11.03 -18.67 0.21
CA ARG A 158 10.69 -20.08 -0.08
C ARG A 158 10.06 -20.72 1.15
N GLY A 159 9.27 -21.78 0.94
CA GLY A 159 8.63 -22.54 2.01
C GLY A 159 7.16 -22.22 2.18
N ALA A 160 6.59 -22.77 3.24
CA ALA A 160 5.16 -22.69 3.52
C ALA A 160 4.84 -21.73 4.68
N GLY A 161 3.56 -21.33 4.74
CA GLY A 161 3.01 -20.60 5.88
C GLY A 161 3.42 -19.13 5.92
N TRP A 162 3.59 -18.47 4.77
CA TRP A 162 3.88 -17.03 4.72
C TRP A 162 2.58 -16.22 4.75
N LEU A 163 2.36 -15.51 5.86
CA LEU A 163 1.33 -14.48 5.96
C LEU A 163 1.79 -13.26 5.18
N THR A 164 0.95 -12.75 4.27
CA THR A 164 1.17 -11.53 3.50
C THR A 164 0.45 -10.37 4.18
N ALA A 165 1.10 -9.77 5.17
CA ALA A 165 0.56 -8.65 5.91
C ALA A 165 0.77 -7.32 5.18
N ASN A 166 -0.05 -6.33 5.47
CA ASN A 166 -0.02 -4.98 4.89
C ASN A 166 -0.07 -4.94 3.35
N SER A 167 -0.32 -6.05 2.68
CA SER A 167 -0.46 -6.10 1.24
C SER A 167 -1.70 -5.32 0.77
N CYS A 168 -1.81 -5.11 -0.53
CA CYS A 168 -2.98 -4.54 -1.18
C CYS A 168 -4.23 -5.37 -0.78
N CYS A 169 -5.45 -4.88 -0.71
CA CYS A 169 -5.87 -3.55 -1.11
C CYS A 169 -6.72 -2.88 -0.03
N ASP A 170 -6.66 -3.39 1.19
CA ASP A 170 -7.41 -2.85 2.34
C ASP A 170 -6.99 -1.41 2.67
N ALA A 171 -7.97 -0.52 2.83
CA ALA A 171 -7.73 0.87 3.22
C ALA A 171 -7.06 1.01 4.61
N PHE A 172 -7.13 -0.04 5.43
CA PHE A 172 -6.65 -0.02 6.82
C PHE A 172 -5.18 -0.38 7.00
N THR A 173 -4.49 -0.85 5.96
CA THR A 173 -3.08 -1.22 6.10
C THR A 173 -2.20 0.02 6.19
N THR A 174 -1.09 -0.09 6.93
CA THR A 174 -0.10 1.00 7.03
C THR A 174 0.50 1.33 5.66
N HIS A 175 0.67 0.34 4.79
CA HIS A 175 1.18 0.52 3.43
C HIS A 175 0.23 1.35 2.57
N ARG A 176 -1.08 1.14 2.71
CA ARG A 176 -2.07 1.93 1.96
C ARG A 176 -2.21 3.36 2.47
N SER A 177 -2.05 3.58 3.77
CA SER A 177 -2.14 4.90 4.39
C SER A 177 -0.86 5.72 4.27
N GLY A 178 0.29 5.07 4.09
CA GLY A 178 1.61 5.71 4.02
C GLY A 178 1.73 6.71 2.88
N ARG A 179 2.09 7.96 3.21
CA ARG A 179 2.37 9.05 2.28
C ARG A 179 3.62 9.78 2.71
N THR A 180 4.60 9.86 1.83
CA THR A 180 5.83 10.60 2.10
C THR A 180 5.81 11.94 1.35
N PRO A 181 5.75 13.08 2.05
CA PRO A 181 5.79 14.39 1.41
C PRO A 181 7.12 14.61 0.67
N ILE A 182 7.05 15.12 -0.56
CA ILE A 182 8.23 15.44 -1.39
C ILE A 182 8.32 16.92 -1.76
N GLY A 183 7.55 17.76 -1.07
CA GLY A 183 7.52 19.21 -1.21
C GLY A 183 6.25 19.74 -1.88
N GLY A 184 5.75 20.87 -1.38
CA GLY A 184 4.44 21.42 -1.75
C GLY A 184 3.32 20.46 -1.38
N ASP A 185 2.31 20.31 -2.23
CA ASP A 185 1.18 19.38 -2.04
C ASP A 185 1.47 17.98 -2.63
N ARG A 186 2.75 17.68 -2.91
CA ARG A 186 3.15 16.42 -3.54
C ARG A 186 3.62 15.41 -2.50
N PHE A 187 3.23 14.17 -2.71
CA PHE A 187 3.70 13.02 -1.93
C PHE A 187 3.96 11.82 -2.84
N VAL A 188 4.73 10.87 -2.35
CA VAL A 188 4.90 9.56 -2.96
C VAL A 188 4.25 8.50 -2.07
N LYS A 189 3.81 7.40 -2.69
CA LYS A 189 3.24 6.22 -2.06
C LYS A 189 4.14 5.03 -2.35
N THR A 190 5.13 4.88 -1.53
CA THR A 190 6.20 3.88 -1.70
C THR A 190 5.71 2.44 -1.49
N GLU A 191 4.65 2.26 -0.70
CA GLU A 191 4.30 0.95 -0.13
C GLU A 191 2.95 0.40 -0.61
N THR A 192 2.24 1.09 -1.53
CA THR A 192 0.87 0.72 -1.97
C THR A 192 0.73 -0.77 -2.34
N PHE A 193 1.73 -1.33 -3.03
CA PHE A 193 1.76 -2.75 -3.43
C PHE A 193 2.82 -3.55 -2.69
N ALA A 194 3.47 -2.98 -1.67
CA ALA A 194 4.44 -3.70 -0.87
C ALA A 194 3.75 -4.76 0.01
N VAL A 195 4.50 -5.80 0.34
CA VAL A 195 4.03 -6.93 1.15
C VAL A 195 5.01 -7.18 2.28
N ASP A 196 4.50 -7.33 3.50
CA ASP A 196 5.24 -7.78 4.67
C ASP A 196 5.05 -9.28 4.84
N TRP A 197 6.12 -10.03 4.67
CA TRP A 197 6.10 -11.49 4.72
C TRP A 197 6.48 -11.98 6.11
N ILE A 198 5.50 -12.51 6.86
CA ILE A 198 5.68 -13.05 8.21
C ILE A 198 5.46 -14.56 8.17
N GLN A 199 6.43 -15.37 8.65
CA GLN A 199 6.25 -16.81 8.63
C GLN A 199 5.42 -17.29 9.83
N LEU A 200 4.41 -18.11 9.56
CA LEU A 200 3.57 -18.77 10.55
C LEU A 200 3.90 -20.29 10.60
N ARG A 201 3.69 -20.89 11.78
CA ARG A 201 3.57 -22.33 11.95
C ARG A 201 2.25 -22.64 12.66
N GLY A 202 1.28 -23.14 11.89
CA GLY A 202 -0.11 -23.09 12.31
C GLY A 202 -0.55 -21.63 12.44
N ASP A 203 -1.15 -21.28 13.57
CA ASP A 203 -1.61 -19.94 13.90
C ASP A 203 -0.60 -19.10 14.70
N GLN A 204 0.64 -19.55 14.82
CA GLN A 204 1.68 -18.89 15.62
C GLN A 204 2.75 -18.26 14.73
N PRO A 205 3.13 -16.98 14.95
CA PRO A 205 4.26 -16.34 14.29
C PRO A 205 5.60 -16.56 15.01
N PHE A 206 5.58 -16.98 16.28
CA PHE A 206 6.79 -17.17 17.11
C PHE A 206 6.61 -18.26 18.17
N THR A 207 7.70 -18.61 18.82
CA THR A 207 7.72 -19.46 20.04
C THR A 207 7.95 -18.60 21.28
N GLY A 208 7.56 -19.10 22.46
CA GLY A 208 7.73 -18.38 23.72
C GLY A 208 6.87 -17.12 23.80
N ASP A 209 7.46 -16.03 24.22
CA ASP A 209 6.78 -14.73 24.37
C ASP A 209 6.99 -13.76 23.17
N GLY A 210 7.75 -14.17 22.16
CA GLY A 210 8.04 -13.36 20.98
C GLY A 210 8.88 -12.09 21.25
N SER A 211 9.49 -11.95 22.44
CA SER A 211 10.23 -10.76 22.84
C SER A 211 11.59 -10.58 22.15
N ARG A 212 12.10 -11.65 21.51
CA ARG A 212 13.37 -11.65 20.80
C ARG A 212 13.18 -12.05 19.34
N PRO A 213 13.94 -11.46 18.39
CA PRO A 213 13.82 -11.78 16.97
C PRO A 213 13.96 -13.29 16.67
N GLU A 214 14.86 -13.99 17.36
CA GLU A 214 15.14 -15.42 17.12
C GLU A 214 13.98 -16.35 17.51
N GLN A 215 13.00 -15.87 18.25
CA GLN A 215 11.78 -16.62 18.58
C GLN A 215 10.80 -16.66 17.41
N TRP A 216 10.91 -15.74 16.44
CA TRP A 216 10.03 -15.62 15.27
C TRP A 216 10.44 -16.60 14.18
N PHE A 217 9.48 -17.32 13.62
CA PHE A 217 9.78 -18.41 12.67
C PHE A 217 10.42 -17.94 11.36
N GLY A 218 10.10 -16.71 10.92
CA GLY A 218 10.70 -16.13 9.72
C GLY A 218 12.12 -15.58 9.92
N HIS A 219 12.56 -15.33 11.17
CA HIS A 219 13.87 -14.76 11.44
C HIS A 219 15.00 -15.66 10.91
N GLY A 220 15.90 -15.07 10.13
CA GLY A 220 17.01 -15.80 9.50
C GLY A 220 16.62 -16.59 8.25
N ALA A 221 15.36 -16.55 7.79
CA ALA A 221 14.96 -17.17 6.53
C ALA A 221 15.75 -16.58 5.36
N GLY A 222 16.10 -17.41 4.37
CA GLY A 222 16.84 -16.98 3.19
C GLY A 222 15.99 -16.08 2.29
N VAL A 223 16.49 -14.88 2.00
CA VAL A 223 15.90 -13.94 1.04
C VAL A 223 16.62 -14.09 -0.30
N VAL A 224 15.85 -14.21 -1.37
CA VAL A 224 16.38 -14.44 -2.72
C VAL A 224 15.93 -13.33 -3.69
N ALA A 225 16.70 -13.12 -4.76
CA ALA A 225 16.34 -12.19 -5.82
C ALA A 225 15.02 -12.62 -6.48
N ALA A 226 14.05 -11.71 -6.56
CA ALA A 226 12.73 -11.96 -7.15
C ALA A 226 12.72 -11.92 -8.69
N ALA A 227 13.78 -11.40 -9.29
CA ALA A 227 14.01 -11.33 -10.73
C ALA A 227 15.51 -11.18 -11.01
N ASP A 228 15.91 -11.37 -12.26
CA ASP A 228 17.24 -11.00 -12.73
C ASP A 228 17.40 -9.47 -12.64
N GLY A 229 18.62 -8.99 -12.33
CA GLY A 229 18.87 -7.55 -12.28
C GLY A 229 20.22 -7.20 -11.71
N THR A 230 20.45 -5.89 -11.53
CA THR A 230 21.69 -5.32 -11.00
C THR A 230 21.46 -4.74 -9.63
N VAL A 231 22.28 -5.06 -8.65
CA VAL A 231 22.24 -4.47 -7.31
C VAL A 231 22.66 -2.98 -7.39
N VAL A 232 21.77 -2.08 -7.04
CA VAL A 232 22.02 -0.62 -7.14
C VAL A 232 22.19 0.07 -5.77
N ALA A 233 21.72 -0.57 -4.70
CA ALA A 233 21.94 -0.08 -3.34
C ALA A 233 22.03 -1.23 -2.34
N VAL A 234 22.88 -1.05 -1.34
CA VAL A 234 23.04 -1.94 -0.19
C VAL A 234 23.23 -1.08 1.05
N ARG A 235 22.51 -1.40 2.10
CA ARG A 235 22.75 -0.89 3.46
C ARG A 235 22.82 -2.08 4.40
N ASP A 236 23.86 -2.13 5.23
CA ASP A 236 24.06 -3.17 6.24
C ASP A 236 24.59 -2.56 7.55
N GLY A 237 24.62 -3.37 8.62
CA GLY A 237 25.20 -3.04 9.91
C GLY A 237 24.30 -2.29 10.88
N LEU A 238 23.03 -1.98 10.54
CA LEU A 238 22.07 -1.48 11.50
C LEU A 238 21.62 -2.63 12.42
N PRO A 239 21.52 -2.40 13.74
CA PRO A 239 21.07 -3.44 14.67
C PRO A 239 19.60 -3.78 14.45
N GLU A 240 19.22 -4.97 14.86
CA GLU A 240 17.82 -5.38 14.92
C GLU A 240 17.09 -4.71 16.08
N GLN A 241 15.80 -4.46 15.90
CA GLN A 241 14.92 -3.95 16.93
C GLN A 241 14.37 -5.11 17.78
N PRO A 242 14.15 -4.89 19.10
CA PRO A 242 13.32 -5.82 19.85
C PRO A 242 11.90 -5.86 19.25
N PRO A 243 11.29 -7.04 19.06
CA PRO A 243 9.90 -7.11 18.60
C PRO A 243 8.94 -6.34 19.49
N ASN A 244 7.87 -5.83 18.90
CA ASN A 244 6.86 -4.97 19.55
C ASN A 244 7.41 -3.63 20.09
N SER A 245 8.56 -3.18 19.60
CA SER A 245 9.17 -1.91 20.00
C SER A 245 9.67 -1.17 18.77
N LEU A 246 9.11 0.01 18.53
CA LEU A 246 9.64 0.92 17.51
C LEU A 246 10.73 1.80 18.11
N PRO A 247 11.82 2.07 17.39
CA PRO A 247 12.85 2.97 17.87
C PRO A 247 12.30 4.40 17.96
N ALA A 248 12.46 5.03 19.11
CA ALA A 248 12.07 6.43 19.30
C ALA A 248 12.97 7.34 18.43
N GLY A 249 12.37 8.30 17.71
CA GLY A 249 13.11 9.30 16.93
C GLY A 249 13.89 8.71 15.76
N MET A 250 13.36 7.68 15.11
CA MET A 250 14.01 7.08 13.94
C MET A 250 14.22 8.11 12.83
N ASP A 251 15.44 8.16 12.31
CA ASP A 251 15.79 8.90 11.10
C ASP A 251 14.99 8.34 9.91
N PRO A 252 14.19 9.17 9.21
CA PRO A 252 13.41 8.72 8.04
C PRO A 252 14.22 8.00 6.98
N THR A 253 15.52 8.29 6.87
CA THR A 253 16.43 7.61 5.93
C THR A 253 16.80 6.19 6.36
N ARG A 254 16.45 5.76 7.57
CA ARG A 254 16.77 4.44 8.16
C ARG A 254 15.55 3.55 8.33
N THR A 255 14.37 3.98 7.90
CA THR A 255 13.12 3.22 8.08
C THR A 255 13.18 1.83 7.46
N THR A 256 13.78 1.68 6.28
CA THR A 256 13.97 0.39 5.60
C THR A 256 14.98 -0.55 6.28
N GLY A 257 15.70 -0.09 7.30
CA GLY A 257 16.73 -0.88 7.98
C GLY A 257 17.88 -1.32 7.06
N ASN A 258 18.43 -2.50 7.29
CA ASN A 258 19.34 -3.13 6.35
C ASN A 258 18.54 -3.59 5.13
N HIS A 259 19.05 -3.26 3.94
CA HIS A 259 18.30 -3.52 2.72
C HIS A 259 19.20 -3.73 1.50
N VAL A 260 18.62 -4.37 0.51
CA VAL A 260 19.15 -4.48 -0.86
C VAL A 260 18.12 -3.91 -1.82
N ILE A 261 18.58 -3.12 -2.81
CA ILE A 261 17.75 -2.68 -3.93
C ILE A 261 18.35 -3.22 -5.22
N VAL A 262 17.53 -3.94 -5.99
CA VAL A 262 17.91 -4.52 -7.28
C VAL A 262 17.12 -3.84 -8.39
N GLN A 263 17.80 -3.22 -9.37
CA GLN A 263 17.14 -2.76 -10.58
C GLN A 263 16.84 -3.96 -11.47
N ILE A 264 15.57 -4.30 -11.60
CA ILE A 264 15.10 -5.46 -12.39
C ILE A 264 14.61 -5.06 -13.78
N ARG A 265 14.32 -3.77 -13.98
CA ARG A 265 13.92 -3.16 -15.25
C ARG A 265 14.33 -1.69 -15.25
N PRO A 266 14.40 -1.01 -16.42
CA PRO A 266 14.69 0.43 -16.48
C PRO A 266 13.73 1.32 -15.68
N ASP A 267 12.53 0.82 -15.37
CA ASP A 267 11.44 1.50 -14.68
C ASP A 267 10.96 0.76 -13.43
N ALA A 268 11.71 -0.24 -12.93
CA ALA A 268 11.33 -0.99 -11.73
C ALA A 268 12.55 -1.43 -10.90
N TRP A 269 12.48 -1.16 -9.60
CA TRP A 269 13.48 -1.51 -8.59
C TRP A 269 12.85 -2.35 -7.49
N ALA A 270 13.41 -3.52 -7.20
CA ALA A 270 12.96 -4.40 -6.13
C ALA A 270 13.67 -4.04 -4.82
N LEU A 271 12.90 -3.67 -3.80
CA LEU A 271 13.35 -3.38 -2.44
C LEU A 271 13.16 -4.62 -1.55
N TYR A 272 14.23 -5.04 -0.87
CA TYR A 272 14.24 -6.09 0.17
C TYR A 272 14.72 -5.43 1.45
N ALA A 273 13.82 -5.22 2.42
CA ALA A 273 14.10 -4.43 3.62
C ALA A 273 13.99 -5.22 4.92
N HIS A 274 14.42 -4.62 6.03
CA HIS A 274 14.49 -5.16 7.38
C HIS A 274 15.40 -6.39 7.54
N LEU A 275 16.43 -6.48 6.70
CA LEU A 275 17.34 -7.61 6.66
C LEU A 275 18.19 -7.74 7.94
N GLN A 276 18.61 -8.96 8.23
CA GLN A 276 19.48 -9.28 9.38
C GLN A 276 20.87 -8.65 9.17
N PRO A 277 21.46 -7.98 10.18
CA PRO A 277 22.77 -7.37 10.07
C PRO A 277 23.87 -8.40 9.75
N GLY A 278 24.78 -8.04 8.84
CA GLY A 278 25.88 -8.89 8.41
C GLY A 278 25.49 -10.11 7.56
N SER A 279 24.22 -10.16 7.09
CA SER A 279 23.74 -11.30 6.30
C SER A 279 23.73 -11.03 4.79
N ILE A 280 23.95 -9.79 4.36
CA ILE A 280 23.89 -9.41 2.93
C ILE A 280 25.09 -10.00 2.20
N ALA A 281 24.80 -10.80 1.16
CA ALA A 281 25.80 -11.58 0.41
C ALA A 281 26.17 -10.98 -0.95
N VAL A 282 25.66 -9.77 -1.25
CA VAL A 282 25.84 -9.07 -2.53
C VAL A 282 26.33 -7.65 -2.31
N ALA A 283 26.96 -7.08 -3.34
CA ALA A 283 27.46 -5.70 -3.35
C ALA A 283 26.83 -4.89 -4.49
N VAL A 284 26.90 -3.55 -4.38
CA VAL A 284 26.48 -2.66 -5.46
C VAL A 284 27.29 -2.94 -6.72
N GLY A 285 26.59 -3.11 -7.83
CA GLY A 285 27.15 -3.48 -9.14
C GLY A 285 27.08 -4.97 -9.47
N ASP A 286 26.74 -5.82 -8.50
CA ASP A 286 26.58 -7.26 -8.77
C ASP A 286 25.34 -7.52 -9.64
N GLU A 287 25.50 -8.36 -10.65
CA GLU A 287 24.40 -8.97 -11.39
C GLU A 287 23.86 -10.16 -10.61
N VAL A 288 22.54 -10.22 -10.43
CA VAL A 288 21.87 -11.30 -9.74
C VAL A 288 20.84 -11.98 -10.63
N ALA A 289 20.69 -13.29 -10.48
CA ALA A 289 19.65 -14.06 -11.13
C ALA A 289 18.47 -14.32 -10.21
N ALA A 290 17.28 -14.47 -10.75
CA ALA A 290 16.09 -14.87 -10.00
C ALA A 290 16.35 -16.13 -9.17
N GLY A 291 16.02 -16.08 -7.86
CA GLY A 291 16.28 -17.16 -6.92
C GLY A 291 17.69 -17.16 -6.31
N GLN A 292 18.60 -16.29 -6.74
CA GLN A 292 19.93 -16.15 -6.13
C GLN A 292 19.82 -15.62 -4.69
N PRO A 293 20.52 -16.21 -3.71
CA PRO A 293 20.54 -15.70 -2.33
C PRO A 293 21.07 -14.27 -2.25
N LEU A 294 20.35 -13.40 -1.53
CA LEU A 294 20.73 -12.00 -1.29
C LEU A 294 21.12 -11.75 0.17
N ALA A 295 20.31 -12.28 1.12
CA ALA A 295 20.46 -11.97 2.53
C ALA A 295 19.62 -12.93 3.39
N ARG A 296 19.47 -12.57 4.69
CA ARG A 296 18.54 -13.22 5.62
C ARG A 296 17.53 -12.21 6.13
N LEU A 297 16.28 -12.67 6.31
CA LEU A 297 15.19 -11.94 6.93
C LEU A 297 15.54 -11.60 8.39
N GLY A 298 15.32 -10.34 8.79
CA GLY A 298 15.63 -9.83 10.12
C GLY A 298 14.53 -8.91 10.67
N ASN A 299 14.93 -7.98 11.54
CA ASN A 299 14.06 -7.00 12.21
C ASN A 299 14.76 -5.64 12.37
N SER A 300 15.55 -5.21 11.40
CA SER A 300 16.26 -3.92 11.45
C SER A 300 15.41 -2.77 10.95
N GLY A 301 15.68 -1.54 11.39
CA GLY A 301 14.97 -0.35 10.95
C GLY A 301 13.63 -0.14 11.65
N ASN A 302 12.62 0.39 10.93
CA ASN A 302 11.28 0.63 11.45
C ASN A 302 10.42 -0.63 11.36
N SER A 303 10.72 -1.60 12.20
CA SER A 303 10.09 -2.93 12.17
C SER A 303 9.62 -3.34 13.57
N LEU A 304 8.35 -3.75 13.68
CA LEU A 304 7.75 -4.26 14.93
C LEU A 304 7.92 -5.76 15.13
N ALA A 305 8.22 -6.49 14.07
CA ALA A 305 8.36 -7.95 14.11
C ALA A 305 9.26 -8.43 12.97
N PRO A 306 10.01 -9.53 13.13
CA PRO A 306 10.79 -10.13 12.04
C PRO A 306 9.91 -10.45 10.83
N HIS A 307 10.15 -9.75 9.73
CA HIS A 307 9.48 -9.92 8.46
C HIS A 307 10.38 -9.46 7.30
N LEU A 308 10.06 -9.88 6.10
CA LEU A 308 10.60 -9.28 4.90
C LEU A 308 9.60 -8.26 4.37
N HIS A 309 9.94 -6.98 4.43
CA HIS A 309 9.24 -5.96 3.65
C HIS A 309 9.78 -5.99 2.22
N PHE A 310 8.89 -6.28 1.28
CA PHE A 310 9.21 -6.37 -0.15
C PHE A 310 8.23 -5.57 -0.98
N GLY A 311 8.75 -4.79 -1.92
CA GLY A 311 7.95 -4.05 -2.90
C GLY A 311 8.75 -3.66 -4.12
N LEU A 312 8.06 -3.30 -5.19
CA LEU A 312 8.67 -2.69 -6.37
C LEU A 312 8.45 -1.17 -6.34
N LEU A 313 9.46 -0.44 -6.81
CA LEU A 313 9.53 1.02 -6.81
C LEU A 313 9.73 1.54 -8.25
N ASP A 314 9.29 2.77 -8.55
CA ASP A 314 9.54 3.48 -9.80
C ASP A 314 10.88 4.26 -9.83
N GLY A 315 11.69 4.08 -8.79
CA GLY A 315 13.00 4.71 -8.65
C GLY A 315 13.86 4.04 -7.59
N PRO A 316 15.17 4.34 -7.56
CA PRO A 316 16.13 3.69 -6.65
C PRO A 316 16.10 4.24 -5.21
N ASP A 317 15.41 5.35 -4.95
CA ASP A 317 15.33 5.99 -3.63
C ASP A 317 13.93 5.76 -3.03
N PRO A 318 13.79 4.89 -2.00
CA PRO A 318 12.50 4.60 -1.37
C PRO A 318 11.80 5.82 -0.79
N SER A 319 12.54 6.88 -0.42
CA SER A 319 11.94 8.11 0.11
C SER A 319 11.29 9.00 -0.95
N ARG A 320 11.48 8.69 -2.24
CA ARG A 320 11.04 9.53 -3.37
C ARG A 320 10.34 8.75 -4.48
N ALA A 321 10.25 7.44 -4.37
CA ALA A 321 9.68 6.55 -5.36
C ALA A 321 8.24 6.18 -5.01
N ASN A 322 7.43 5.93 -6.01
CA ASN A 322 6.13 5.31 -5.83
C ASN A 322 6.24 3.79 -5.94
N SER A 323 5.30 3.10 -5.34
CA SER A 323 5.12 1.67 -5.50
C SER A 323 4.68 1.32 -6.91
N VAL A 324 5.28 0.26 -7.47
CA VAL A 324 4.94 -0.31 -8.77
C VAL A 324 4.17 -1.61 -8.54
N PRO A 325 3.01 -1.82 -9.19
CA PRO A 325 2.26 -3.06 -9.06
C PRO A 325 3.05 -4.25 -9.61
N PHE A 326 2.99 -5.37 -8.91
CA PHE A 326 3.62 -6.61 -9.32
C PHE A 326 2.71 -7.81 -9.05
N VAL A 327 3.04 -8.91 -9.71
CA VAL A 327 2.41 -10.22 -9.48
C VAL A 327 3.48 -11.27 -9.24
N VAL A 328 3.20 -12.22 -8.38
CA VAL A 328 4.06 -13.39 -8.17
C VAL A 328 3.70 -14.46 -9.19
N ASP A 329 4.70 -15.01 -9.89
CA ASP A 329 4.52 -15.97 -10.98
C ASP A 329 3.70 -17.20 -10.56
N ARG A 330 3.96 -17.70 -9.34
CA ARG A 330 3.24 -18.84 -8.76
C ARG A 330 3.36 -18.92 -7.23
N TYR A 331 2.27 -19.22 -6.58
CA TYR A 331 2.18 -19.59 -5.16
C TYR A 331 0.87 -20.35 -4.93
N THR A 332 0.64 -20.79 -3.71
CA THR A 332 -0.63 -21.41 -3.33
C THR A 332 -1.18 -20.67 -2.13
N VAL A 333 -2.42 -20.19 -2.19
CA VAL A 333 -3.14 -19.70 -1.00
C VAL A 333 -3.57 -20.93 -0.20
N SER A 334 -3.03 -21.10 1.00
CA SER A 334 -3.30 -22.23 1.90
C SER A 334 -4.24 -21.87 3.05
N GLY A 335 -4.55 -20.59 3.21
CA GLY A 335 -5.47 -20.07 4.22
C GLY A 335 -5.50 -18.54 4.22
N ALA A 336 -6.20 -17.97 5.19
CA ALA A 336 -6.20 -16.53 5.45
C ALA A 336 -6.33 -16.27 6.95
N VAL A 337 -5.79 -15.14 7.43
CA VAL A 337 -5.97 -14.68 8.81
C VAL A 337 -7.24 -13.83 8.91
N GLU A 338 -8.04 -14.03 9.97
CA GLU A 338 -9.17 -13.17 10.25
C GLU A 338 -8.71 -11.76 10.63
N PRO A 339 -9.18 -10.68 9.96
CA PRO A 339 -8.68 -9.31 10.18
C PRO A 339 -8.75 -8.86 11.65
N ALA A 340 -9.85 -9.15 12.35
CA ALA A 340 -9.99 -8.79 13.77
C ALA A 340 -8.97 -9.51 14.66
N SER A 341 -8.61 -10.75 14.35
CA SER A 341 -7.61 -11.52 15.11
C SER A 341 -6.19 -11.02 14.82
N TYR A 342 -5.90 -10.58 13.60
CA TYR A 342 -4.62 -9.96 13.25
C TYR A 342 -4.37 -8.70 14.10
N LEU A 343 -5.33 -7.79 14.14
CA LEU A 343 -5.25 -6.58 14.95
C LEU A 343 -5.10 -6.89 16.45
N ALA A 344 -5.86 -7.88 16.96
CA ALA A 344 -5.80 -8.31 18.35
C ALA A 344 -4.42 -8.92 18.70
N ALA A 345 -3.84 -9.74 17.81
CA ALA A 345 -2.55 -10.37 18.04
C ALA A 345 -1.41 -9.34 18.11
N PHE A 346 -1.39 -8.37 17.19
CA PHE A 346 -0.39 -7.30 17.20
C PHE A 346 -0.61 -6.27 18.33
N ALA A 347 -1.84 -6.13 18.84
CA ALA A 347 -2.12 -5.37 20.06
C ALA A 347 -1.83 -6.17 21.35
N GLY A 348 -1.42 -7.44 21.26
CA GLY A 348 -1.19 -8.32 22.41
C GLY A 348 -2.45 -8.71 23.17
N THR A 349 -3.64 -8.58 22.56
CA THR A 349 -4.95 -8.81 23.19
C THR A 349 -5.61 -10.15 22.83
N GLY A 350 -5.02 -10.91 21.90
CA GLY A 350 -5.53 -12.22 21.50
C GLY A 350 -4.63 -12.95 20.50
N PRO A 351 -4.90 -14.25 20.25
CA PRO A 351 -4.14 -15.03 19.26
C PRO A 351 -4.60 -14.72 17.83
N LEU A 352 -3.74 -15.05 16.84
CA LEU A 352 -4.16 -15.14 15.44
C LEU A 352 -5.21 -16.24 15.27
N ARG A 353 -6.12 -16.05 14.32
CA ARG A 353 -7.08 -17.06 13.89
C ARG A 353 -6.97 -17.25 12.38
N LEU A 354 -6.63 -18.47 11.99
CA LEU A 354 -6.55 -18.88 10.61
C LEU A 354 -7.89 -19.47 10.13
N ARG A 355 -8.29 -19.07 8.93
CA ARG A 355 -9.30 -19.76 8.14
C ARG A 355 -8.59 -20.70 7.17
N THR A 356 -8.75 -21.99 7.40
CA THR A 356 -8.17 -23.08 6.57
C THR A 356 -9.26 -24.02 6.06
N ASP A 357 -10.49 -23.55 6.07
CA ASP A 357 -11.70 -24.27 5.67
C ASP A 357 -11.85 -24.41 4.15
N THR A 358 -11.04 -23.69 3.39
CA THR A 358 -10.96 -23.79 1.93
C THR A 358 -9.77 -24.65 1.50
N ALA A 359 -9.96 -25.45 0.45
CA ALA A 359 -8.85 -26.17 -0.17
C ALA A 359 -7.78 -25.20 -0.67
N PRO A 360 -6.47 -25.56 -0.60
CA PRO A 360 -5.40 -24.73 -1.13
C PRO A 360 -5.62 -24.38 -2.61
N VAL A 361 -5.51 -23.09 -2.96
CA VAL A 361 -5.78 -22.57 -4.30
C VAL A 361 -4.47 -22.11 -4.95
N PRO A 362 -4.02 -22.79 -6.03
CA PRO A 362 -2.89 -22.31 -6.83
C PRO A 362 -3.20 -20.94 -7.46
N GLN A 363 -2.24 -20.03 -7.38
CA GLN A 363 -2.34 -18.66 -7.89
C GLN A 363 -1.23 -18.42 -8.92
N PRO A 364 -1.54 -18.37 -10.21
CA PRO A 364 -0.59 -17.98 -11.23
C PRO A 364 -0.72 -16.51 -11.57
N GLY A 365 0.35 -15.73 -11.36
CA GLY A 365 0.40 -14.35 -11.85
C GLY A 365 -0.57 -13.39 -11.15
N THR A 366 -0.71 -13.48 -9.83
CA THR A 366 -1.51 -12.58 -9.00
C THR A 366 -0.67 -11.97 -7.88
N LEU A 367 -1.11 -10.85 -7.31
CA LEU A 367 -0.57 -10.32 -6.06
C LEU A 367 -1.23 -11.06 -4.89
N PRO A 368 -0.47 -11.65 -3.96
CA PRO A 368 -1.06 -12.16 -2.72
C PRO A 368 -1.62 -10.98 -1.90
N LEU A 369 -2.91 -11.06 -1.56
CA LEU A 369 -3.62 -9.99 -0.88
C LEU A 369 -3.35 -9.97 0.62
N ASN A 370 -3.77 -8.89 1.26
CA ASN A 370 -3.59 -8.71 2.70
C ASN A 370 -4.23 -9.85 3.49
N LEU A 371 -3.47 -10.41 4.42
CA LEU A 371 -3.83 -11.51 5.31
C LEU A 371 -4.02 -12.89 4.65
N ASP A 372 -3.62 -13.06 3.39
CA ASP A 372 -3.45 -14.41 2.84
C ASP A 372 -2.32 -15.15 3.56
N VAL A 373 -2.47 -16.47 3.71
CA VAL A 373 -1.38 -17.37 4.09
C VAL A 373 -1.03 -18.21 2.88
N ILE A 374 0.23 -18.11 2.46
CA ILE A 374 0.66 -18.70 1.19
C ILE A 374 1.84 -19.63 1.35
N ASP A 375 1.93 -20.58 0.42
CA ASP A 375 3.05 -21.51 0.26
C ASP A 375 3.78 -21.19 -1.04
N VAL A 376 5.11 -21.09 -0.95
CA VAL A 376 6.01 -20.78 -2.07
C VAL A 376 6.96 -21.94 -2.29
N ARG A 377 7.15 -22.35 -3.54
CA ARG A 377 8.03 -23.49 -3.90
C ARG A 377 9.44 -23.04 -4.29
#